data_d44a516113ece2701a581acba60a7382
#
_entry.id   d44a516113ece2701a581acba60a7382
#
_cell.length_a   1.000
_cell.length_b   1.000
_cell.length_c   1.000
_cell.angle_alpha   90.00
_cell.angle_beta   90.00
_cell.angle_gamma   90.00
#
_symmetry.space_group_name_H-M   'P 1'
#
loop_
_entity.id
_entity.type
_entity.pdbx_description
1 polymer ?
#
loop_
_entity_poly.entity_id
_entity_poly.type
_entity_poly.pdbx_seq_one_letter_code
_entity_poly.pdbx_strand_id
1 'polypeptide(L)'
;AAKAIHVYLGGKAEKRILQTGLFQNDKNGIVKTKGLTEKDTPLELRTLDQEDSTSLGAKQAADEAGRCMNCGCYSVNASDITPVLVALNATVVTTKKRMTADQLFTSSLKVEDMLEPGEIITEFEIPVPKGTAHYNKFRLRDSVDFAMVSAATCYQVENGRIQSASIVLGGVAPIPLRREEAEAYLTGKQISEEVAKTAADLALEDADPFEKNTYKVDIAKSMIKNSLIQMGE
;
A
#
# COMPACT_ATOMS: atom_id res chain seq x y z
N ALA A 1 3.16 -1.34 14.95
CA ALA A 1 2.78 -1.44 13.52
C ALA A 1 1.98 -2.72 13.27
N ALA A 2 2.52 -3.92 13.51
CA ALA A 2 1.85 -5.20 13.24
C ALA A 2 0.49 -5.35 13.93
N LYS A 3 0.38 -4.94 15.18
CA LYS A 3 -0.89 -5.01 15.93
C LYS A 3 -1.95 -4.02 15.41
N ALA A 4 -1.53 -2.85 14.89
CA ALA A 4 -2.43 -1.88 14.26
C ALA A 4 -3.00 -2.40 12.94
N ILE A 5 -2.13 -2.98 12.14
CA ILE A 5 -2.51 -3.62 10.88
C ILE A 5 -3.52 -4.75 11.14
N HIS A 6 -3.26 -5.53 12.16
CA HIS A 6 -4.08 -6.65 12.57
C HIS A 6 -5.50 -6.25 12.96
N VAL A 7 -5.64 -5.25 13.80
CA VAL A 7 -6.93 -4.72 14.22
C VAL A 7 -7.64 -4.04 13.04
N TYR A 8 -6.90 -3.33 12.19
CA TYR A 8 -7.44 -2.62 11.03
C TYR A 8 -8.07 -3.55 9.99
N LEU A 9 -7.49 -4.75 9.80
CA LEU A 9 -8.00 -5.75 8.86
C LEU A 9 -9.16 -6.59 9.40
N GLY A 10 -9.59 -6.36 10.66
CA GLY A 10 -10.65 -7.14 11.30
C GLY A 10 -10.30 -8.61 11.53
N GLY A 11 -11.14 -9.34 12.27
CA GLY A 11 -10.83 -10.70 12.73
C GLY A 11 -10.53 -11.75 11.65
N LYS A 12 -10.83 -11.50 10.38
CA LYS A 12 -10.45 -12.40 9.26
C LYS A 12 -8.97 -12.28 8.88
N ALA A 13 -8.44 -11.07 8.95
CA ALA A 13 -7.03 -10.83 8.69
C ALA A 13 -6.14 -11.29 9.84
N GLU A 14 -6.66 -11.29 11.05
CA GLU A 14 -5.99 -11.80 12.24
C GLU A 14 -5.47 -13.22 12.04
N LYS A 15 -6.30 -14.11 11.55
CA LYS A 15 -5.91 -15.50 11.29
C LYS A 15 -4.85 -15.63 10.18
N ARG A 16 -4.91 -14.80 9.14
CA ARG A 16 -3.92 -14.83 8.05
C ARG A 16 -2.55 -14.34 8.49
N ILE A 17 -2.52 -13.22 9.20
CA ILE A 17 -1.27 -12.66 9.72
C ILE A 17 -0.60 -13.61 10.72
N LEU A 18 -1.39 -14.23 11.58
CA LEU A 18 -0.89 -15.23 12.55
C LEU A 18 -0.43 -16.52 11.87
N GLN A 19 -1.11 -16.94 10.80
CA GLN A 19 -0.76 -18.17 10.04
C GLN A 19 0.54 -18.01 9.24
N THR A 20 0.89 -16.80 8.81
CA THR A 20 2.15 -16.58 8.07
C THR A 20 3.39 -16.55 8.98
N GLY A 21 3.21 -16.60 10.30
CA GLY A 21 4.32 -16.56 11.27
C GLY A 21 5.07 -15.24 11.35
N LEU A 22 4.69 -14.26 10.51
CA LEU A 22 5.40 -13.00 10.32
C LEU A 22 5.31 -12.03 11.47
N PHE A 23 4.28 -12.19 12.27
CA PHE A 23 4.02 -11.35 13.43
C PHE A 23 3.86 -12.19 14.69
N GLN A 24 4.41 -13.40 14.70
CA GLN A 24 4.67 -14.05 15.97
C GLN A 24 5.62 -13.15 16.74
N ASN A 25 5.02 -12.25 17.49
CA ASN A 25 5.70 -11.50 18.54
C ASN A 25 6.09 -12.51 19.63
N ASP A 26 7.08 -13.30 19.36
CA ASP A 26 7.93 -13.75 20.41
C ASP A 26 8.65 -12.49 20.94
N LYS A 27 8.06 -11.87 21.95
CA LYS A 27 8.62 -10.65 22.57
C LYS A 27 10.06 -10.86 23.04
N ASN A 28 10.50 -12.09 23.07
CA ASN A 28 11.82 -12.54 23.51
C ASN A 28 12.80 -12.79 22.37
N GLY A 29 12.36 -12.73 21.09
CA GLY A 29 13.19 -13.14 19.95
C GLY A 29 13.78 -12.02 19.09
N ILE A 30 13.35 -10.76 19.23
CA ILE A 30 13.93 -9.67 18.45
C ILE A 30 15.18 -9.15 19.14
N VAL A 31 16.31 -9.75 18.84
CA VAL A 31 17.62 -9.22 19.26
C VAL A 31 17.98 -8.10 18.27
N LYS A 32 18.00 -6.87 18.77
CA LYS A 32 18.54 -5.74 18.01
C LYS A 32 20.06 -5.91 17.90
N THR A 33 20.55 -6.37 16.76
CA THR A 33 21.97 -6.39 16.46
C THR A 33 22.35 -5.11 15.72
N LYS A 34 23.52 -4.57 16.03
CA LYS A 34 24.06 -3.40 15.33
C LYS A 34 24.37 -3.81 13.88
N GLY A 35 23.97 -2.96 12.91
CA GLY A 35 24.33 -3.15 11.51
C GLY A 35 25.85 -3.14 11.30
N LEU A 36 26.28 -3.90 10.31
CA LEU A 36 27.66 -3.82 9.85
C LEU A 36 27.84 -2.49 9.09
N THR A 37 28.93 -1.83 9.34
CA THR A 37 29.28 -0.58 8.65
C THR A 37 30.45 -0.89 7.72
N GLU A 38 30.29 -0.54 6.46
CA GLU A 38 31.41 -0.52 5.51
C GLU A 38 32.47 0.44 6.00
N LYS A 39 33.74 0.09 5.77
CA LYS A 39 34.84 0.97 6.12
C LYS A 39 35.22 1.79 4.91
N ASP A 40 35.26 3.10 5.09
CA ASP A 40 35.77 3.99 4.05
C ASP A 40 37.26 3.67 3.76
N THR A 41 37.57 3.67 2.48
CA THR A 41 38.95 3.60 2.03
C THR A 41 39.67 4.90 2.42
N PRO A 42 40.84 4.84 3.10
CA PRO A 42 41.60 6.03 3.41
C PRO A 42 41.85 6.89 2.17
N LEU A 43 41.80 8.20 2.30
CA LEU A 43 41.90 9.15 1.18
C LEU A 43 43.13 8.92 0.31
N GLU A 44 44.24 8.52 0.93
CA GLU A 44 45.52 8.28 0.26
C GLU A 44 45.50 7.03 -0.65
N LEU A 45 44.54 6.13 -0.43
CA LEU A 45 44.40 4.87 -1.16
C LEU A 45 43.23 4.89 -2.17
N ARG A 46 42.50 5.99 -2.27
CA ARG A 46 41.38 6.12 -3.22
C ARG A 46 41.92 6.32 -4.63
N THR A 47 41.27 5.66 -5.57
CA THR A 47 41.58 5.77 -7.00
C THR A 47 40.29 6.02 -7.77
N LEU A 48 40.40 6.52 -9.00
CA LEU A 48 39.20 6.78 -9.84
C LEU A 48 38.55 5.48 -10.35
N ASP A 49 39.23 4.35 -10.22
CA ASP A 49 38.77 3.06 -10.76
C ASP A 49 38.28 2.10 -9.67
N GLN A 50 38.24 2.53 -8.41
CA GLN A 50 37.79 1.73 -7.26
C GLN A 50 36.82 2.49 -6.40
N GLU A 51 35.89 1.76 -5.78
CA GLU A 51 34.95 2.36 -4.83
C GLU A 51 35.67 2.88 -3.58
N ASP A 52 35.12 3.96 -3.02
CA ASP A 52 35.65 4.63 -1.83
C ASP A 52 35.39 3.88 -0.52
N SER A 53 34.68 2.76 -0.57
CA SER A 53 34.42 1.88 0.58
C SER A 53 34.82 0.44 0.31
N THR A 54 35.24 -0.26 1.36
CA THR A 54 35.49 -1.70 1.28
C THR A 54 34.18 -2.45 1.38
N SER A 55 33.85 -3.24 0.35
CA SER A 55 32.67 -4.11 0.33
C SER A 55 32.68 -5.11 1.50
N LEU A 56 31.51 -5.50 1.95
CA LEU A 56 31.38 -6.58 2.92
C LEU A 56 31.81 -7.91 2.30
N GLY A 57 32.60 -8.68 3.03
CA GLY A 57 32.92 -10.07 2.64
C GLY A 57 31.65 -10.94 2.63
N ALA A 58 31.66 -12.06 1.87
CA ALA A 58 30.48 -12.91 1.69
C ALA A 58 29.81 -13.35 3.01
N LYS A 59 30.58 -13.65 4.05
CA LYS A 59 30.06 -13.98 5.37
C LYS A 59 29.38 -12.78 6.02
N GLN A 60 29.97 -11.60 5.96
CA GLN A 60 29.41 -10.37 6.53
C GLN A 60 28.14 -9.96 5.79
N ALA A 61 28.11 -10.12 4.46
CA ALA A 61 26.91 -9.87 3.67
C ALA A 61 25.77 -10.84 4.03
N ALA A 62 26.09 -12.12 4.26
CA ALA A 62 25.11 -13.11 4.71
C ALA A 62 24.58 -12.80 6.11
N ASP A 63 25.46 -12.40 7.05
CA ASP A 63 25.07 -12.02 8.41
C ASP A 63 24.17 -10.76 8.38
N GLU A 64 24.47 -9.78 7.54
CA GLU A 64 23.65 -8.57 7.37
C GLU A 64 22.33 -8.89 6.68
N ALA A 65 22.32 -9.76 5.69
CA ALA A 65 21.09 -10.24 5.05
C ALA A 65 20.21 -11.02 6.04
N GLY A 66 20.79 -11.75 6.99
CA GLY A 66 20.08 -12.44 8.06
C GLY A 66 19.35 -11.50 9.04
N ARG A 67 19.70 -10.21 9.05
CA ARG A 67 18.97 -9.18 9.81
C ARG A 67 17.72 -8.69 9.10
N CYS A 68 17.53 -9.08 7.84
CA CYS A 68 16.37 -8.68 7.05
C CYS A 68 15.10 -9.27 7.65
N MET A 69 14.16 -8.40 8.03
CA MET A 69 12.85 -8.78 8.54
C MET A 69 11.84 -9.08 7.41
N ASN A 70 12.28 -9.15 6.17
CA ASN A 70 11.43 -9.31 4.98
C ASN A 70 10.29 -8.27 4.87
N CYS A 71 10.41 -7.12 5.53
CA CYS A 71 9.37 -6.09 5.51
C CYS A 71 9.19 -5.47 4.11
N GLY A 72 10.20 -5.54 3.25
CA GLY A 72 10.14 -5.08 1.87
C GLY A 72 9.14 -5.86 1.01
N CYS A 73 8.96 -7.15 1.26
CA CYS A 73 8.01 -7.99 0.56
C CYS A 73 6.56 -7.55 0.77
N TYR A 74 6.26 -6.89 1.89
CA TYR A 74 4.93 -6.36 2.20
C TYR A 74 4.72 -4.95 1.66
N SER A 75 5.79 -4.18 1.50
CA SER A 75 5.68 -2.83 0.96
C SER A 75 5.28 -2.81 -0.52
N VAL A 76 5.44 -3.91 -1.24
CA VAL A 76 4.95 -4.03 -2.62
C VAL A 76 3.43 -3.87 -2.67
N ASN A 77 2.70 -4.55 -1.78
CA ASN A 77 1.24 -4.43 -1.72
C ASN A 77 0.77 -3.06 -1.20
N ALA A 78 1.60 -2.38 -0.44
CA ALA A 78 1.34 -1.04 0.08
C ALA A 78 1.97 0.07 -0.77
N SER A 79 2.57 -0.25 -1.93
CA SER A 79 3.19 0.71 -2.84
C SER A 79 2.15 1.62 -3.51
N ASP A 80 2.63 2.72 -4.08
CA ASP A 80 1.76 3.72 -4.70
C ASP A 80 0.96 3.16 -5.90
N ILE A 81 1.52 2.21 -6.63
CA ILE A 81 0.89 1.66 -7.84
C ILE A 81 -0.27 0.72 -7.53
N THR A 82 -0.20 -0.04 -6.43
CA THR A 82 -1.19 -1.09 -6.15
C THR A 82 -2.59 -0.54 -5.88
N PRO A 83 -2.79 0.53 -5.08
CA PRO A 83 -4.11 1.15 -4.95
C PRO A 83 -4.69 1.64 -6.28
N VAL A 84 -3.82 2.15 -7.18
CA VAL A 84 -4.25 2.62 -8.51
C VAL A 84 -4.72 1.47 -9.38
N LEU A 85 -3.96 0.37 -9.42
CA LEU A 85 -4.34 -0.82 -10.20
C LEU A 85 -5.66 -1.43 -9.70
N VAL A 86 -5.85 -1.47 -8.39
CA VAL A 86 -7.10 -1.97 -7.78
C VAL A 86 -8.26 -1.00 -8.08
N ALA A 87 -8.06 0.31 -7.93
CA ALA A 87 -9.10 1.32 -8.20
C ALA A 87 -9.56 1.33 -9.66
N LEU A 88 -8.65 1.07 -10.59
CA LEU A 88 -8.93 0.99 -12.02
C LEU A 88 -9.39 -0.40 -12.48
N ASN A 89 -9.59 -1.35 -11.56
CA ASN A 89 -9.99 -2.73 -11.86
C ASN A 89 -9.06 -3.38 -12.92
N ALA A 90 -7.76 -3.17 -12.79
CA ALA A 90 -6.78 -3.73 -13.71
C ALA A 90 -6.78 -5.26 -13.68
N THR A 91 -6.51 -5.87 -14.83
CA THR A 91 -6.24 -7.31 -14.94
C THR A 91 -4.74 -7.53 -14.96
N VAL A 92 -4.28 -8.46 -14.14
CA VAL A 92 -2.90 -8.92 -14.10
C VAL A 92 -2.79 -10.18 -14.94
N VAL A 93 -1.90 -10.15 -15.92
CA VAL A 93 -1.61 -11.31 -16.79
C VAL A 93 -0.26 -11.88 -16.38
N THR A 94 -0.23 -13.17 -16.21
CA THR A 94 0.99 -13.90 -15.90
C THR A 94 1.29 -14.91 -17.01
N THR A 95 2.44 -15.57 -16.91
CA THR A 95 2.79 -16.67 -17.83
C THR A 95 1.84 -17.86 -17.73
N LYS A 96 0.99 -17.95 -16.69
CA LYS A 96 0.13 -19.11 -16.44
C LYS A 96 -1.36 -18.77 -16.34
N LYS A 97 -1.72 -17.57 -15.88
CA LYS A 97 -3.12 -17.21 -15.59
C LYS A 97 -3.38 -15.72 -15.71
N ARG A 98 -4.65 -15.38 -15.62
CA ARG A 98 -5.14 -13.99 -15.55
C ARG A 98 -5.94 -13.83 -14.27
N MET A 99 -5.78 -12.72 -13.58
CA MET A 99 -6.52 -12.42 -12.35
C MET A 99 -6.71 -10.90 -12.22
N THR A 100 -7.62 -10.45 -11.37
CA THR A 100 -7.76 -9.03 -11.09
C THR A 100 -6.62 -8.53 -10.19
N ALA A 101 -6.29 -7.25 -10.29
CA ALA A 101 -5.33 -6.62 -9.38
C ALA A 101 -5.79 -6.75 -7.92
N ASP A 102 -7.09 -6.67 -7.68
CA ASP A 102 -7.67 -6.91 -6.37
C ASP A 102 -7.33 -8.32 -5.85
N GLN A 103 -7.56 -9.36 -6.66
CA GLN A 103 -7.21 -10.73 -6.28
C GLN A 103 -5.71 -10.90 -5.98
N LEU A 104 -4.84 -10.29 -6.77
CA LEU A 104 -3.39 -10.40 -6.58
C LEU A 104 -2.92 -9.69 -5.30
N PHE A 105 -3.35 -8.45 -5.08
CA PHE A 105 -2.78 -7.59 -4.05
C PHE A 105 -3.53 -7.63 -2.71
N THR A 106 -4.75 -8.15 -2.67
CA THR A 106 -5.56 -8.15 -1.45
C THR A 106 -5.80 -9.55 -0.86
N SER A 107 -5.61 -10.61 -1.65
CA SER A 107 -5.84 -11.99 -1.18
C SER A 107 -4.73 -12.52 -0.29
N SER A 108 -3.51 -11.99 -0.41
CA SER A 108 -2.37 -12.33 0.45
C SER A 108 -1.54 -11.10 0.76
N LEU A 109 -0.80 -11.14 1.86
CA LEU A 109 0.18 -10.10 2.22
C LEU A 109 1.41 -10.14 1.32
N LYS A 110 1.67 -11.26 0.67
CA LYS A 110 2.79 -11.46 -0.24
C LYS A 110 2.27 -11.79 -1.63
N VAL A 111 2.71 -11.03 -2.62
CA VAL A 111 2.36 -11.28 -4.02
C VAL A 111 2.82 -12.66 -4.47
N GLU A 112 4.01 -13.11 -4.02
CA GLU A 112 4.54 -14.41 -4.36
C GLU A 112 3.68 -15.58 -3.87
N ASP A 113 2.86 -15.41 -2.83
CA ASP A 113 1.94 -16.45 -2.37
C ASP A 113 0.79 -16.69 -3.37
N MET A 114 0.56 -15.74 -4.27
CA MET A 114 -0.48 -15.79 -5.30
C MET A 114 0.05 -16.29 -6.64
N LEU A 115 1.36 -16.42 -6.78
CA LEU A 115 2.05 -16.89 -7.97
C LEU A 115 2.61 -18.30 -7.74
N GLU A 116 2.59 -19.12 -8.78
CA GLU A 116 3.23 -20.44 -8.73
C GLU A 116 4.75 -20.32 -8.93
N PRO A 117 5.55 -21.29 -8.50
CA PRO A 117 6.98 -21.31 -8.78
C PRO A 117 7.27 -21.13 -10.28
N GLY A 118 8.11 -20.12 -10.60
CA GLY A 118 8.46 -19.76 -11.97
C GLY A 118 7.35 -19.05 -12.75
N GLU A 119 6.25 -18.67 -12.13
CA GLU A 119 5.23 -17.81 -12.72
C GLU A 119 5.70 -16.35 -12.66
N ILE A 120 5.57 -15.63 -13.78
CA ILE A 120 6.02 -14.25 -13.93
C ILE A 120 4.85 -13.40 -14.40
N ILE A 121 4.69 -12.21 -13.80
CA ILE A 121 3.75 -11.20 -14.30
C ILE A 121 4.32 -10.65 -15.61
N THR A 122 3.54 -10.71 -16.68
CA THR A 122 3.94 -10.27 -18.02
C THR A 122 3.38 -8.91 -18.37
N GLU A 123 2.16 -8.60 -17.91
CA GLU A 123 1.53 -7.31 -18.20
C GLU A 123 0.42 -6.96 -17.21
N PHE A 124 0.04 -5.68 -17.21
CA PHE A 124 -1.16 -5.16 -16.57
C PHE A 124 -2.06 -4.58 -17.65
N GLU A 125 -3.26 -5.13 -17.80
CA GLU A 125 -4.28 -4.58 -18.67
C GLU A 125 -5.16 -3.63 -17.86
N ILE A 126 -5.12 -2.36 -18.18
CA ILE A 126 -5.88 -1.33 -17.47
C ILE A 126 -7.02 -0.91 -18.39
N PRO A 127 -8.29 -1.14 -17.98
CA PRO A 127 -9.42 -0.64 -18.77
C PRO A 127 -9.40 0.88 -18.79
N VAL A 128 -9.81 1.47 -19.91
CA VAL A 128 -9.96 2.93 -20.00
C VAL A 128 -11.02 3.35 -18.98
N PRO A 129 -10.69 4.22 -18.00
CA PRO A 129 -11.65 4.66 -17.01
C PRO A 129 -12.84 5.36 -17.67
N LYS A 130 -14.06 5.01 -17.27
CA LYS A 130 -15.28 5.69 -17.73
C LYS A 130 -15.52 7.03 -16.99
N GLY A 131 -14.72 7.33 -16.02
CA GLY A 131 -14.78 8.53 -15.19
C GLY A 131 -13.42 9.18 -15.01
N THR A 132 -13.36 10.16 -14.13
CA THR A 132 -12.12 10.85 -13.79
C THR A 132 -11.44 10.13 -12.63
N ALA A 133 -10.19 9.80 -12.82
CA ALA A 133 -9.36 9.14 -11.82
C ALA A 133 -8.40 10.14 -11.16
N HIS A 134 -8.27 10.05 -9.85
CA HIS A 134 -7.34 10.84 -9.06
C HIS A 134 -6.46 9.94 -8.21
N TYR A 135 -5.21 10.33 -8.04
CA TYR A 135 -4.31 9.74 -7.08
C TYR A 135 -3.72 10.82 -6.20
N ASN A 136 -4.04 10.77 -4.93
CA ASN A 136 -3.53 11.68 -3.91
C ASN A 136 -2.59 10.93 -2.96
N LYS A 137 -1.44 11.54 -2.68
CA LYS A 137 -0.41 10.97 -1.83
C LYS A 137 0.04 11.97 -0.77
N PHE A 138 -0.12 11.62 0.49
CA PHE A 138 0.48 12.34 1.59
C PHE A 138 1.82 11.70 1.97
N ARG A 139 2.87 12.50 1.96
CA ARG A 139 4.25 12.12 2.29
C ARG A 139 4.91 13.21 3.13
N LEU A 140 5.91 12.85 3.91
CA LEU A 140 6.64 13.81 4.76
C LEU A 140 7.71 14.59 3.99
N ARG A 141 8.29 14.00 2.96
CA ARG A 141 9.41 14.57 2.22
C ARG A 141 9.11 14.60 0.73
N ASP A 142 9.66 15.60 0.06
CA ASP A 142 9.53 15.78 -1.39
C ASP A 142 10.52 14.92 -2.18
N SER A 143 10.68 13.68 -1.76
CA SER A 143 11.59 12.70 -2.36
C SER A 143 10.82 11.44 -2.75
N VAL A 144 11.51 10.43 -3.29
CA VAL A 144 10.97 9.08 -3.48
C VAL A 144 10.75 8.48 -2.09
N ASP A 145 9.55 8.64 -1.55
CA ASP A 145 9.17 8.18 -0.22
C ASP A 145 7.83 7.43 -0.30
N PHE A 146 7.63 6.46 0.59
CA PHE A 146 6.34 5.79 0.70
C PHE A 146 5.27 6.77 1.19
N ALA A 147 4.03 6.54 0.74
CA ALA A 147 2.90 7.27 1.26
C ALA A 147 2.70 6.98 2.75
N MET A 148 2.49 8.02 3.55
CA MET A 148 1.90 7.85 4.87
C MET A 148 0.43 7.47 4.76
N VAL A 149 -0.26 8.10 3.81
CA VAL A 149 -1.61 7.79 3.36
C VAL A 149 -1.67 8.10 1.87
N SER A 150 -2.31 7.25 1.09
CA SER A 150 -2.68 7.56 -0.28
C SER A 150 -4.11 7.16 -0.57
N ALA A 151 -4.73 7.81 -1.55
CA ALA A 151 -6.06 7.51 -2.03
C ALA A 151 -6.06 7.49 -3.55
N ALA A 152 -6.39 6.36 -4.13
CA ALA A 152 -6.71 6.20 -5.53
C ALA A 152 -8.23 6.19 -5.68
N THR A 153 -8.78 7.14 -6.42
CA THR A 153 -10.23 7.27 -6.60
C THR A 153 -10.56 7.39 -8.09
N CYS A 154 -11.71 6.85 -8.47
CA CYS A 154 -12.24 7.02 -9.81
C CYS A 154 -13.75 7.23 -9.71
N TYR A 155 -14.25 8.34 -10.27
CA TYR A 155 -15.67 8.70 -10.23
C TYR A 155 -16.19 8.90 -11.65
N GLN A 156 -17.25 8.17 -11.98
CA GLN A 156 -18.05 8.43 -13.18
C GLN A 156 -19.23 9.31 -12.79
N VAL A 157 -19.30 10.51 -13.34
CA VAL A 157 -20.36 11.48 -13.06
C VAL A 157 -21.10 11.79 -14.35
N GLU A 158 -22.43 11.66 -14.34
CA GLU A 158 -23.30 11.99 -15.45
C GLU A 158 -24.47 12.84 -14.92
N ASN A 159 -24.71 13.95 -15.57
CA ASN A 159 -25.77 14.91 -15.19
C ASN A 159 -25.70 15.33 -13.71
N GLY A 160 -24.48 15.53 -13.18
CA GLY A 160 -24.23 15.91 -11.79
C GLY A 160 -24.46 14.80 -10.75
N ARG A 161 -24.68 13.55 -11.21
CA ARG A 161 -24.86 12.38 -10.32
C ARG A 161 -23.75 11.37 -10.54
N ILE A 162 -23.30 10.78 -9.44
CA ILE A 162 -22.29 9.75 -9.43
C ILE A 162 -22.92 8.44 -9.92
N GLN A 163 -22.46 7.93 -11.05
CA GLN A 163 -22.91 6.65 -11.62
C GLN A 163 -22.13 5.47 -11.03
N SER A 164 -20.85 5.67 -10.83
CA SER A 164 -19.99 4.70 -10.15
C SER A 164 -18.86 5.41 -9.43
N ALA A 165 -18.38 4.78 -8.37
CA ALA A 165 -17.24 5.23 -7.61
C ALA A 165 -16.29 4.06 -7.36
N SER A 166 -14.99 4.34 -7.31
CA SER A 166 -13.97 3.44 -6.82
C SER A 166 -13.08 4.22 -5.85
N ILE A 167 -12.88 3.68 -4.65
CA ILE A 167 -12.11 4.32 -3.58
C ILE A 167 -11.19 3.27 -2.96
N VAL A 168 -9.89 3.44 -3.18
CA VAL A 168 -8.87 2.53 -2.65
C VAL A 168 -7.83 3.30 -1.89
N LEU A 169 -7.62 2.94 -0.64
CA LEU A 169 -6.64 3.56 0.25
C LEU A 169 -5.34 2.76 0.26
N GLY A 170 -4.21 3.47 0.30
CA GLY A 170 -2.88 2.92 0.50
C GLY A 170 -2.16 3.53 1.69
N GLY A 171 -1.14 2.85 2.21
CA GLY A 171 -0.36 3.30 3.37
C GLY A 171 -1.09 3.23 4.71
N VAL A 172 -2.32 2.74 4.74
CA VAL A 172 -3.16 2.60 5.95
C VAL A 172 -3.34 1.14 6.37
N ALA A 173 -3.07 0.21 5.47
CA ALA A 173 -3.09 -1.23 5.71
C ALA A 173 -1.90 -1.88 4.97
N PRO A 174 -1.56 -3.16 5.23
CA PRO A 174 -0.49 -3.85 4.51
C PRO A 174 -0.85 -4.19 3.05
N ILE A 175 -2.12 -4.06 2.71
CA ILE A 175 -2.68 -4.28 1.37
C ILE A 175 -3.46 -3.02 0.94
N PRO A 176 -3.70 -2.83 -0.37
CA PRO A 176 -4.64 -1.81 -0.84
C PRO A 176 -6.02 -2.06 -0.21
N LEU A 177 -6.62 -1.03 0.31
CA LEU A 177 -7.89 -1.13 1.03
C LEU A 177 -9.02 -0.49 0.23
N ARG A 178 -9.81 -1.30 -0.45
CA ARG A 178 -11.00 -0.84 -1.16
C ARG A 178 -12.15 -0.59 -0.20
N ARG A 179 -12.89 0.49 -0.42
CA ARG A 179 -13.94 0.98 0.49
C ARG A 179 -15.33 0.86 -0.16
N GLU A 180 -15.77 -0.38 -0.37
CA GLU A 180 -16.99 -0.72 -1.12
C GLU A 180 -18.26 -0.09 -0.52
N GLU A 181 -18.36 0.06 0.80
CA GLU A 181 -19.51 0.69 1.46
C GLU A 181 -19.64 2.17 1.11
N ALA A 182 -18.50 2.89 1.07
CA ALA A 182 -18.47 4.28 0.63
C ALA A 182 -18.77 4.41 -0.88
N GLU A 183 -18.28 3.49 -1.70
CA GLU A 183 -18.55 3.42 -3.15
C GLU A 183 -20.06 3.22 -3.40
N ALA A 184 -20.67 2.27 -2.68
CA ALA A 184 -22.10 1.98 -2.77
C ALA A 184 -22.94 3.17 -2.32
N TYR A 185 -22.57 3.82 -1.21
CA TYR A 185 -23.25 5.03 -0.73
C TYR A 185 -23.25 6.16 -1.76
N LEU A 186 -22.16 6.37 -2.46
CA LEU A 186 -22.00 7.44 -3.45
C LEU A 186 -22.83 7.22 -4.70
N THR A 187 -23.15 5.99 -5.06
CA THR A 187 -23.87 5.67 -6.30
C THR A 187 -25.26 6.31 -6.31
N GLY A 188 -25.59 7.06 -7.37
CA GLY A 188 -26.83 7.80 -7.56
C GLY A 188 -26.90 9.14 -6.83
N LYS A 189 -25.93 9.47 -5.97
CA LYS A 189 -25.90 10.74 -5.24
C LYS A 189 -25.45 11.90 -6.12
N GLN A 190 -25.94 13.08 -5.78
CA GLN A 190 -25.39 14.33 -6.31
C GLN A 190 -24.19 14.77 -5.49
N ILE A 191 -23.18 15.30 -6.15
CA ILE A 191 -21.98 15.77 -5.46
C ILE A 191 -22.33 16.95 -4.57
N SER A 192 -22.03 16.84 -3.30
CA SER A 192 -22.13 17.90 -2.31
C SER A 192 -21.11 17.68 -1.20
N GLU A 193 -20.82 18.74 -0.43
CA GLU A 193 -19.90 18.65 0.70
C GLU A 193 -20.36 17.66 1.77
N GLU A 194 -21.69 17.58 2.01
CA GLU A 194 -22.31 16.66 2.95
C GLU A 194 -22.15 15.19 2.47
N VAL A 195 -22.43 14.94 1.18
CA VAL A 195 -22.24 13.61 0.57
C VAL A 195 -20.79 13.19 0.62
N ALA A 196 -19.85 14.09 0.30
CA ALA A 196 -18.43 13.82 0.35
C ALA A 196 -17.94 13.52 1.77
N LYS A 197 -18.43 14.26 2.76
CA LYS A 197 -18.11 14.02 4.17
C LYS A 197 -18.65 12.67 4.63
N THR A 198 -19.91 12.36 4.34
CA THR A 198 -20.51 11.07 4.74
C THR A 198 -19.78 9.88 4.10
N ALA A 199 -19.44 9.98 2.82
CA ALA A 199 -18.66 8.94 2.15
C ALA A 199 -17.26 8.74 2.79
N ALA A 200 -16.60 9.83 3.17
CA ALA A 200 -15.31 9.77 3.86
C ALA A 200 -15.44 9.16 5.27
N ASP A 201 -16.52 9.46 5.99
CA ASP A 201 -16.78 8.87 7.30
C ASP A 201 -17.07 7.37 7.19
N LEU A 202 -17.91 6.94 6.24
CA LEU A 202 -18.17 5.52 5.96
C LEU A 202 -16.91 4.76 5.52
N ALA A 203 -16.06 5.40 4.72
CA ALA A 203 -14.82 4.77 4.27
C ALA A 203 -13.86 4.44 5.42
N LEU A 204 -13.97 5.09 6.56
CA LEU A 204 -13.08 4.93 7.72
C LEU A 204 -13.86 4.51 8.99
N GLU A 205 -15.09 3.99 8.86
CA GLU A 205 -15.94 3.62 10.00
C GLU A 205 -15.31 2.51 10.84
N ASP A 206 -14.65 1.55 10.19
CA ASP A 206 -13.97 0.41 10.82
C ASP A 206 -12.50 0.67 11.19
N ALA A 207 -12.04 1.93 11.07
CA ALA A 207 -10.66 2.26 11.38
C ALA A 207 -10.39 2.20 12.88
N ASP A 208 -9.34 1.44 13.26
CA ASP A 208 -8.87 1.34 14.65
C ASP A 208 -7.40 1.76 14.74
N PRO A 209 -7.13 3.07 14.76
CA PRO A 209 -5.78 3.60 14.81
C PRO A 209 -5.17 3.46 16.20
N PHE A 210 -3.86 3.31 16.26
CA PHE A 210 -3.13 3.50 17.51
C PHE A 210 -3.04 4.97 17.90
N GLU A 211 -2.76 5.23 19.17
CA GLU A 211 -2.59 6.58 19.73
C GLU A 211 -1.70 7.50 18.86
N LYS A 212 -0.62 6.95 18.29
CA LYS A 212 0.36 7.74 17.52
C LYS A 212 0.09 7.82 16.02
N ASN A 213 -0.96 7.21 15.51
CA ASN A 213 -1.29 7.23 14.08
C ASN A 213 -2.74 7.60 13.77
N THR A 214 -3.47 8.13 14.74
CA THR A 214 -4.85 8.65 14.58
C THR A 214 -4.97 9.66 13.45
N TYR A 215 -3.94 10.51 13.28
CA TYR A 215 -3.87 11.50 12.19
C TYR A 215 -4.06 10.90 10.79
N LYS A 216 -3.74 9.62 10.58
CA LYS A 216 -3.93 8.96 9.27
C LYS A 216 -5.41 8.86 8.89
N VAL A 217 -6.29 8.70 9.87
CA VAL A 217 -7.75 8.67 9.63
C VAL A 217 -8.22 10.01 9.08
N ASP A 218 -7.81 11.11 9.70
CA ASP A 218 -8.19 12.47 9.28
C ASP A 218 -7.64 12.80 7.88
N ILE A 219 -6.39 12.40 7.61
CA ILE A 219 -5.77 12.58 6.29
C ILE A 219 -6.55 11.77 5.23
N ALA A 220 -6.85 10.51 5.49
CA ALA A 220 -7.59 9.66 4.56
C ALA A 220 -9.00 10.22 4.26
N LYS A 221 -9.73 10.65 5.29
CA LYS A 221 -11.03 11.31 5.14
C LYS A 221 -10.94 12.58 4.30
N SER A 222 -9.93 13.42 4.56
CA SER A 222 -9.70 14.65 3.80
C SER A 222 -9.40 14.36 2.32
N MET A 223 -8.61 13.32 2.04
CA MET A 223 -8.28 12.92 0.67
C MET A 223 -9.51 12.46 -0.11
N ILE A 224 -10.36 11.62 0.50
CA ILE A 224 -11.60 11.14 -0.13
C ILE A 224 -12.54 12.32 -0.37
N LYS A 225 -12.77 13.15 0.66
CA LYS A 225 -13.63 14.34 0.55
C LYS A 225 -13.17 15.26 -0.58
N ASN A 226 -11.89 15.62 -0.59
CA ASN A 226 -11.35 16.58 -1.57
C ASN A 226 -11.38 16.02 -3.00
N SER A 227 -11.06 14.72 -3.19
CA SER A 227 -11.12 14.10 -4.52
C SER A 227 -12.52 14.12 -5.11
N LEU A 228 -13.56 14.02 -4.28
CA LEU A 228 -14.95 14.07 -4.74
C LEU A 228 -15.41 15.51 -5.03
N ILE A 229 -15.05 16.47 -4.19
CA ILE A 229 -15.41 17.88 -4.39
C ILE A 229 -14.80 18.44 -5.67
N GLN A 230 -13.54 18.12 -5.96
CA GLN A 230 -12.88 18.51 -7.21
C GLN A 230 -13.60 18.02 -8.48
N MET A 231 -14.47 17.01 -8.37
CA MET A 231 -15.29 16.54 -9.50
C MET A 231 -16.52 17.41 -9.75
N GLY A 232 -16.91 18.25 -8.80
CA GLY A 232 -18.07 19.12 -8.89
C GLY A 232 -17.76 20.55 -9.39
N GLU A 233 -16.45 20.87 -9.49
CA GLU A 233 -15.94 22.12 -10.04
C GLU A 233 -15.73 22.01 -11.54
#